data_b805de27625b5294486937e461589440
#
_entry.id   b805de27625b5294486937e461589440
#
_cell.length_a   1.000
_cell.length_b   1.000
_cell.length_c   1.000
_cell.angle_alpha   90.00
_cell.angle_beta   90.00
_cell.angle_gamma   90.00
#
_symmetry.space_group_name_H-M   'P 1'
#
loop_
_entity.id
_entity.type
_entity.pdbx_description
1 polymer ?
#
loop_
_entity_poly.entity_id
_entity_poly.type
_entity_poly.pdbx_seq_one_letter_code
_entity_poly.pdbx_strand_id
1 'polypeptide(L)'
;CRYGILALSSFVSGTMEESRTLKRIVIAVIFLALFLLLGVGGYRVFFKAAPTCFDGIENQNETGIDCGGMCTKQCVLPLQAKDLVTEETAFMPAGNGSYDVLIKVHNPNDVAGASVFTWNLSLKDASGRILAQRSETAFILPQETKYLFAFGVMVPGTPTQVGVEFSSVQWERFEGYAEKPRISVVRQDYARITSGPGYGAATGLVINESPYDFRSI
;
A
#
# COMPACT_ATOMS: atom_id res chain seq x y z
N CYS A 1 77.74 48.75 -54.12
CA CYS A 1 76.69 48.64 -53.08
C CYS A 1 75.82 47.36 -53.32
N ARG A 2 76.19 46.31 -52.55
CA ARG A 2 75.44 45.08 -52.48
C ARG A 2 74.83 44.98 -51.04
N TYR A 3 73.58 45.36 -50.89
CA TYR A 3 72.81 44.96 -49.68
C TYR A 3 71.35 45.28 -49.99
N GLY A 4 70.47 44.25 -50.07
CA GLY A 4 69.06 44.55 -50.11
C GLY A 4 68.10 43.56 -50.74
N ILE A 5 68.49 42.28 -51.01
CA ILE A 5 67.55 41.32 -51.63
C ILE A 5 67.29 40.06 -50.76
N LEU A 6 67.93 39.87 -49.58
CA LEU A 6 67.81 38.64 -48.82
C LEU A 6 66.79 38.69 -47.67
N ALA A 7 66.20 39.87 -47.39
CA ALA A 7 65.23 39.99 -46.25
C ALA A 7 63.76 39.82 -46.64
N LEU A 8 63.38 39.84 -47.95
CA LEU A 8 61.97 39.73 -48.36
C LEU A 8 61.47 38.29 -48.63
N SER A 9 62.42 37.36 -48.85
CA SER A 9 62.03 35.96 -49.15
C SER A 9 61.66 35.13 -47.95
N SER A 10 62.22 35.44 -46.80
CA SER A 10 61.90 34.71 -45.54
C SER A 10 60.55 35.10 -44.91
N PHE A 11 60.06 36.32 -45.16
CA PHE A 11 58.77 36.78 -44.57
C PHE A 11 57.56 36.25 -45.32
N VAL A 12 57.67 36.03 -46.64
CA VAL A 12 56.59 35.50 -47.45
C VAL A 12 56.43 33.97 -47.26
N SER A 13 57.49 33.26 -46.95
CA SER A 13 57.45 31.80 -46.71
C SER A 13 56.78 31.43 -45.43
N GLY A 14 56.93 32.19 -44.35
CA GLY A 14 56.31 31.93 -43.05
C GLY A 14 54.81 32.11 -43.06
N THR A 15 54.29 33.12 -43.69
CA THR A 15 52.82 33.39 -43.75
C THR A 15 52.03 32.37 -44.58
N MET A 16 52.65 31.78 -45.62
CA MET A 16 51.99 30.74 -46.43
C MET A 16 51.97 29.38 -45.75
N GLU A 17 52.94 29.05 -44.95
CA GLU A 17 53.02 27.79 -44.22
C GLU A 17 52.09 27.82 -43.00
N GLU A 18 51.99 28.92 -42.32
CA GLU A 18 51.05 29.15 -41.22
C GLU A 18 49.62 29.07 -41.68
N SER A 19 49.27 29.61 -42.84
CA SER A 19 47.95 29.52 -43.42
C SER A 19 47.56 28.08 -43.83
N ARG A 20 48.53 27.28 -44.28
CA ARG A 20 48.30 25.86 -44.59
C ARG A 20 48.13 25.00 -43.35
N THR A 21 48.84 25.26 -42.30
CA THR A 21 48.71 24.57 -41.04
C THR A 21 47.37 24.89 -40.39
N LEU A 22 46.97 26.15 -40.39
CA LEU A 22 45.65 26.56 -39.88
C LEU A 22 44.49 25.88 -40.66
N LYS A 23 44.54 25.81 -41.98
CA LYS A 23 43.56 25.10 -42.80
C LYS A 23 43.50 23.60 -42.45
N ARG A 24 44.63 22.95 -42.23
CA ARG A 24 44.68 21.54 -41.84
C ARG A 24 44.07 21.30 -40.47
N ILE A 25 44.33 22.19 -39.51
CA ILE A 25 43.73 22.12 -38.15
C ILE A 25 42.21 22.31 -38.22
N VAL A 26 41.75 23.32 -38.99
CA VAL A 26 40.30 23.55 -39.15
C VAL A 26 39.60 22.35 -39.79
N ILE A 27 40.18 21.78 -40.85
CA ILE A 27 39.64 20.56 -41.46
C ILE A 27 39.62 19.40 -40.49
N ALA A 28 40.69 19.17 -39.72
CA ALA A 28 40.75 18.09 -38.72
C ALA A 28 39.70 18.27 -37.63
N VAL A 29 39.46 19.50 -37.16
CA VAL A 29 38.44 19.82 -36.17
C VAL A 29 37.04 19.54 -36.67
N ILE A 30 36.77 19.92 -37.97
CA ILE A 30 35.50 19.66 -38.61
C ILE A 30 35.24 18.15 -38.71
N PHE A 31 36.24 17.38 -39.16
CA PHE A 31 36.11 15.92 -39.24
C PHE A 31 35.93 15.28 -37.87
N LEU A 32 36.64 15.74 -36.84
CA LEU A 32 36.48 15.27 -35.48
C LEU A 32 35.08 15.56 -34.92
N ALA A 33 34.57 16.79 -35.17
CA ALA A 33 33.23 17.17 -34.75
C ALA A 33 32.16 16.33 -35.48
N LEU A 34 32.33 16.10 -36.79
CA LEU A 34 31.42 15.24 -37.58
C LEU A 34 31.44 13.79 -37.07
N PHE A 35 32.63 13.26 -36.78
CA PHE A 35 32.79 11.91 -36.22
C PHE A 35 32.12 11.76 -34.87
N LEU A 36 32.31 12.74 -33.96
CA LEU A 36 31.65 12.75 -32.66
C LEU A 36 30.11 12.84 -32.80
N LEU A 37 29.60 13.67 -33.71
CA LEU A 37 28.19 13.82 -33.98
C LEU A 37 27.57 12.52 -34.54
N LEU A 38 28.23 11.87 -35.48
CA LEU A 38 27.82 10.56 -36.00
C LEU A 38 27.93 9.45 -34.97
N GLY A 39 28.99 9.47 -34.15
CA GLY A 39 29.17 8.50 -33.03
C GLY A 39 28.08 8.61 -31.98
N VAL A 40 27.81 9.83 -31.51
CA VAL A 40 26.75 10.08 -30.50
C VAL A 40 25.36 9.80 -31.09
N GLY A 41 25.12 10.22 -32.36
CA GLY A 41 23.86 9.94 -33.04
C GLY A 41 23.64 8.44 -33.25
N GLY A 42 24.65 7.73 -33.72
CA GLY A 42 24.61 6.28 -33.89
C GLY A 42 24.40 5.54 -32.55
N TYR A 43 25.13 5.94 -31.50
CA TYR A 43 24.93 5.38 -30.17
C TYR A 43 23.49 5.55 -29.69
N ARG A 44 22.89 6.75 -29.89
CA ARG A 44 21.50 7.02 -29.50
C ARG A 44 20.48 6.18 -30.27
N VAL A 45 20.73 5.89 -31.54
CA VAL A 45 19.82 5.13 -32.42
C VAL A 45 19.96 3.62 -32.18
N PHE A 46 21.19 3.10 -32.05
CA PHE A 46 21.44 1.66 -31.99
C PHE A 46 21.54 1.06 -30.59
N PHE A 47 21.86 1.85 -29.57
CA PHE A 47 22.10 1.35 -28.22
C PHE A 47 21.08 1.81 -27.18
N LYS A 48 20.22 2.79 -27.47
CA LYS A 48 19.06 3.03 -26.61
C LYS A 48 18.01 1.95 -26.91
N ALA A 49 17.77 1.10 -25.92
CA ALA A 49 16.63 0.18 -25.96
C ALA A 49 15.35 0.97 -26.24
N ALA A 50 14.52 0.48 -27.15
CA ALA A 50 13.19 1.05 -27.34
C ALA A 50 12.44 0.95 -26.01
N PRO A 51 11.78 2.02 -25.57
CA PRO A 51 10.98 1.97 -24.35
C PRO A 51 9.94 0.86 -24.47
N THR A 52 9.75 0.08 -23.41
CA THR A 52 8.79 -1.03 -23.37
C THR A 52 8.08 -1.04 -22.03
N CYS A 53 6.90 -1.67 -21.97
CA CYS A 53 6.17 -1.87 -20.72
C CYS A 53 6.81 -2.88 -19.74
N PHE A 54 8.11 -3.16 -19.88
CA PHE A 54 8.84 -4.14 -19.06
C PHE A 54 10.31 -3.72 -18.87
N ASP A 55 10.60 -2.43 -18.94
CA ASP A 55 11.98 -1.93 -18.84
C ASP A 55 12.31 -1.32 -17.47
N GLY A 56 11.33 -1.29 -16.55
CA GLY A 56 11.50 -0.77 -15.20
C GLY A 56 11.58 0.75 -15.13
N ILE A 57 11.16 1.47 -16.18
CA ILE A 57 11.24 2.92 -16.28
C ILE A 57 9.88 3.47 -16.71
N GLU A 58 9.34 4.43 -15.96
CA GLU A 58 8.13 5.15 -16.36
C GLU A 58 8.39 6.00 -17.61
N ASN A 59 7.84 5.60 -18.76
CA ASN A 59 8.00 6.26 -20.05
C ASN A 59 6.75 6.02 -20.94
N GLN A 60 6.74 6.46 -22.23
CA GLN A 60 5.68 6.19 -23.21
C GLN A 60 4.22 6.49 -22.75
N ASN A 61 3.98 7.51 -21.96
CA ASN A 61 2.67 7.83 -21.37
C ASN A 61 2.16 6.78 -20.37
N GLU A 62 3.03 6.00 -19.78
CA GLU A 62 2.72 5.19 -18.62
C GLU A 62 2.23 6.08 -17.47
N THR A 63 1.36 5.57 -16.62
CA THR A 63 0.91 6.24 -15.41
C THR A 63 1.63 5.75 -14.16
N GLY A 64 2.56 4.84 -14.32
CA GLY A 64 3.49 4.30 -13.34
C GLY A 64 4.44 3.33 -14.03
N ILE A 65 5.50 2.91 -13.37
CA ILE A 65 6.54 2.04 -13.91
C ILE A 65 5.92 0.76 -14.50
N ASP A 66 6.13 0.54 -15.80
CA ASP A 66 5.65 -0.63 -16.55
C ASP A 66 4.12 -0.86 -16.44
N CYS A 67 3.34 0.20 -16.26
CA CYS A 67 1.89 0.06 -16.15
C CYS A 67 1.11 1.32 -16.57
N GLY A 68 -0.14 1.13 -16.97
CA GLY A 68 -1.05 2.19 -17.42
C GLY A 68 -0.68 2.76 -18.80
N GLY A 69 -1.37 3.80 -19.23
CA GLY A 69 -1.17 4.42 -20.52
C GLY A 69 -1.31 3.45 -21.67
N MET A 70 -0.23 3.22 -22.45
CA MET A 70 -0.20 2.27 -23.57
C MET A 70 0.01 0.82 -23.13
N CYS A 71 0.36 0.59 -21.88
CA CYS A 71 0.62 -0.76 -21.37
C CYS A 71 -0.67 -1.51 -21.05
N THR A 72 -0.71 -2.79 -21.39
CA THR A 72 -1.85 -3.66 -21.07
C THR A 72 -2.05 -3.88 -19.58
N LYS A 73 -0.98 -3.77 -18.78
CA LYS A 73 -1.01 -3.84 -17.32
C LYS A 73 -1.50 -2.52 -16.76
N GLN A 74 -2.61 -2.53 -16.04
CA GLN A 74 -3.08 -1.36 -15.31
C GLN A 74 -2.23 -1.15 -14.05
N CYS A 75 -1.95 0.12 -13.71
CA CYS A 75 -1.29 0.45 -12.46
C CYS A 75 -2.25 0.17 -11.29
N VAL A 76 -1.81 -0.64 -10.36
CA VAL A 76 -2.51 -0.80 -9.08
C VAL A 76 -2.12 0.39 -8.21
N LEU A 77 -3.05 1.33 -8.05
CA LEU A 77 -2.86 2.45 -7.12
C LEU A 77 -2.64 1.90 -5.71
N PRO A 78 -1.72 2.49 -4.93
CA PRO A 78 -1.54 2.10 -3.55
C PRO A 78 -2.89 2.19 -2.82
N LEU A 79 -3.23 1.14 -2.08
CA LEU A 79 -4.47 1.09 -1.32
C LEU A 79 -4.36 2.08 -0.16
N GLN A 80 -5.11 3.18 -0.23
CA GLN A 80 -5.26 4.13 0.86
C GLN A 80 -6.50 3.72 1.66
N ALA A 81 -6.27 3.08 2.80
CA ALA A 81 -7.34 2.69 3.70
C ALA A 81 -7.44 3.68 4.87
N LYS A 82 -8.68 4.00 5.24
CA LYS A 82 -9.01 4.70 6.48
C LYS A 82 -8.99 3.70 7.62
N ASP A 83 -8.68 4.18 8.82
CA ASP A 83 -8.69 3.35 10.02
C ASP A 83 -10.08 2.81 10.36
N LEU A 84 -10.11 1.66 11.05
CA LEU A 84 -11.33 1.11 11.61
C LEU A 84 -11.89 2.02 12.70
N VAL A 85 -13.21 2.14 12.77
CA VAL A 85 -13.90 3.00 13.71
C VAL A 85 -14.62 2.15 14.77
N THR A 86 -14.36 2.40 16.04
CA THR A 86 -15.19 1.87 17.13
C THR A 86 -16.45 2.71 17.23
N GLU A 87 -17.61 2.14 16.96
CA GLU A 87 -18.90 2.83 17.07
C GLU A 87 -19.48 2.74 18.49
N GLU A 88 -19.33 1.58 19.14
CA GLU A 88 -19.92 1.32 20.45
C GLU A 88 -19.07 0.31 21.23
N THR A 89 -19.03 0.46 22.54
CA THR A 89 -18.49 -0.53 23.47
C THR A 89 -19.45 -0.73 24.62
N ALA A 90 -19.66 -1.99 25.02
CA ALA A 90 -20.44 -2.34 26.19
C ALA A 90 -19.74 -3.46 26.97
N PHE A 91 -19.94 -3.51 28.29
CA PHE A 91 -19.47 -4.61 29.09
C PHE A 91 -20.47 -4.92 30.22
N MET A 92 -20.48 -6.17 30.64
CA MET A 92 -21.36 -6.62 31.71
C MET A 92 -20.67 -7.66 32.60
N PRO A 93 -20.99 -7.73 33.90
CA PRO A 93 -20.48 -8.77 34.76
C PRO A 93 -20.92 -10.17 34.28
N ALA A 94 -19.97 -11.10 34.16
CA ALA A 94 -20.19 -12.48 33.76
C ALA A 94 -20.05 -13.48 34.96
N GLY A 95 -19.95 -12.98 36.19
CA GLY A 95 -19.79 -13.77 37.42
C GLY A 95 -18.32 -14.02 37.74
N ASN A 96 -18.05 -14.40 38.99
CA ASN A 96 -16.72 -14.77 39.49
C ASN A 96 -15.61 -13.73 39.20
N GLY A 97 -15.94 -12.44 39.19
CA GLY A 97 -14.96 -11.37 38.89
C GLY A 97 -14.58 -11.27 37.41
N SER A 98 -15.34 -11.90 36.52
CA SER A 98 -15.17 -11.77 35.07
C SER A 98 -16.22 -10.85 34.45
N TYR A 99 -15.88 -10.35 33.26
CA TYR A 99 -16.73 -9.47 32.44
C TYR A 99 -16.77 -9.96 31.02
N ASP A 100 -17.95 -9.88 30.41
CA ASP A 100 -18.13 -10.02 28.97
C ASP A 100 -18.12 -8.63 28.32
N VAL A 101 -17.43 -8.49 27.20
CA VAL A 101 -17.28 -7.22 26.50
C VAL A 101 -17.76 -7.37 25.07
N LEU A 102 -18.53 -6.38 24.62
CA LEU A 102 -18.99 -6.21 23.25
C LEU A 102 -18.35 -4.96 22.66
N ILE A 103 -17.86 -5.08 21.44
CA ILE A 103 -17.29 -3.97 20.67
C ILE A 103 -17.96 -3.96 19.30
N LYS A 104 -18.53 -2.84 18.91
CA LYS A 104 -19.08 -2.62 17.58
C LYS A 104 -18.05 -1.83 16.76
N VAL A 105 -17.50 -2.46 15.73
CA VAL A 105 -16.48 -1.88 14.83
C VAL A 105 -17.04 -1.70 13.44
N HIS A 106 -16.72 -0.58 12.81
CA HIS A 106 -17.10 -0.26 11.42
C HIS A 106 -15.85 -0.05 10.56
N ASN A 107 -15.88 -0.61 9.36
CA ASN A 107 -14.89 -0.35 8.32
C ASN A 107 -15.46 0.71 7.34
N PRO A 108 -14.95 1.96 7.33
CA PRO A 108 -15.48 3.03 6.48
C PRO A 108 -14.92 3.03 5.04
N ASN A 109 -14.24 1.96 4.64
CA ASN A 109 -13.63 1.85 3.33
C ASN A 109 -14.55 1.16 2.31
N ASP A 110 -14.66 1.72 1.11
CA ASP A 110 -15.56 1.18 0.06
C ASP A 110 -14.99 -0.08 -0.61
N VAL A 111 -13.66 -0.15 -0.78
CA VAL A 111 -12.98 -1.22 -1.51
C VAL A 111 -11.88 -1.90 -0.71
N ALA A 112 -11.54 -1.39 0.48
CA ALA A 112 -10.54 -1.97 1.34
C ALA A 112 -11.21 -2.77 2.47
N GLY A 113 -10.93 -4.05 2.57
CA GLY A 113 -11.22 -4.89 3.72
C GLY A 113 -9.94 -5.27 4.44
N ALA A 114 -10.02 -5.67 5.69
CA ALA A 114 -8.89 -6.23 6.41
C ALA A 114 -9.03 -7.75 6.50
N SER A 115 -8.12 -8.48 5.86
CA SER A 115 -8.08 -9.95 5.92
C SER A 115 -7.74 -10.45 7.32
N VAL A 116 -6.94 -9.67 8.03
CA VAL A 116 -6.68 -9.84 9.46
C VAL A 116 -6.35 -8.48 10.09
N PHE A 117 -6.82 -8.28 11.29
CA PHE A 117 -6.38 -7.20 12.17
C PHE A 117 -6.37 -7.68 13.62
N THR A 118 -5.52 -7.08 14.43
CA THR A 118 -5.48 -7.33 15.88
C THR A 118 -6.26 -6.24 16.59
N TRP A 119 -7.15 -6.62 17.48
CA TRP A 119 -7.82 -5.70 18.39
C TRP A 119 -7.39 -5.95 19.82
N ASN A 120 -7.03 -4.87 20.50
CA ASN A 120 -6.53 -4.88 21.86
C ASN A 120 -7.58 -4.22 22.76
N LEU A 121 -8.14 -5.03 23.64
CA LEU A 121 -9.10 -4.62 24.64
C LEU A 121 -8.37 -4.23 25.92
N SER A 122 -8.77 -3.14 26.54
CA SER A 122 -8.37 -2.76 27.89
C SER A 122 -9.57 -2.39 28.74
N LEU A 123 -9.73 -3.04 29.91
CA LEU A 123 -10.70 -2.65 30.93
C LEU A 123 -10.00 -1.78 31.97
N LYS A 124 -10.56 -0.60 32.25
CA LYS A 124 -9.95 0.41 33.12
C LYS A 124 -10.87 0.78 34.27
N ASP A 125 -10.28 1.14 35.39
CA ASP A 125 -11.02 1.71 36.52
C ASP A 125 -11.32 3.21 36.35
N ALA A 126 -11.99 3.81 37.31
CA ALA A 126 -12.35 5.24 37.26
C ALA A 126 -11.14 6.20 37.24
N SER A 127 -9.97 5.73 37.65
CA SER A 127 -8.71 6.50 37.57
C SER A 127 -8.00 6.37 36.21
N GLY A 128 -8.52 5.53 35.32
CA GLY A 128 -7.90 5.22 34.03
C GLY A 128 -6.82 4.15 34.09
N ARG A 129 -6.60 3.53 35.25
CA ARG A 129 -5.65 2.42 35.41
C ARG A 129 -6.20 1.16 34.75
N ILE A 130 -5.36 0.50 33.96
CA ILE A 130 -5.70 -0.75 33.31
C ILE A 130 -5.80 -1.87 34.34
N LEU A 131 -6.96 -2.51 34.40
CA LEU A 131 -7.24 -3.65 35.25
C LEU A 131 -7.04 -4.99 34.54
N ALA A 132 -7.38 -5.05 33.25
CA ALA A 132 -7.19 -6.23 32.41
C ALA A 132 -6.98 -5.82 30.95
N GLN A 133 -6.24 -6.66 30.21
CA GLN A 133 -6.04 -6.51 28.77
C GLN A 133 -6.23 -7.87 28.08
N ARG A 134 -6.72 -7.81 26.85
CA ARG A 134 -6.85 -8.98 25.97
C ARG A 134 -6.60 -8.57 24.52
N SER A 135 -5.89 -9.41 23.78
CA SER A 135 -5.65 -9.23 22.34
C SER A 135 -6.20 -10.41 21.59
N GLU A 136 -6.93 -10.13 20.52
CA GLU A 136 -7.45 -11.14 19.61
C GLU A 136 -7.36 -10.65 18.16
N THR A 137 -7.57 -11.55 17.21
CA THR A 137 -7.57 -11.22 15.80
C THR A 137 -8.96 -11.39 15.20
N ALA A 138 -9.26 -10.59 14.20
CA ALA A 138 -10.49 -10.67 13.42
C ALA A 138 -10.22 -10.26 11.97
N PHE A 139 -11.25 -10.38 11.12
CA PHE A 139 -11.28 -9.82 9.77
C PHE A 139 -12.50 -8.92 9.63
N ILE A 140 -12.49 -8.03 8.65
CA ILE A 140 -13.63 -7.17 8.34
C ILE A 140 -13.66 -6.83 6.86
N LEU A 141 -14.84 -6.91 6.25
CA LEU A 141 -15.06 -6.60 4.84
C LEU A 141 -15.23 -5.09 4.61
N PRO A 142 -15.15 -4.61 3.36
CA PRO A 142 -15.47 -3.23 3.04
C PRO A 142 -16.89 -2.87 3.49
N GLN A 143 -17.06 -1.66 4.05
CA GLN A 143 -18.35 -1.14 4.54
C GLN A 143 -19.09 -2.05 5.55
N GLU A 144 -18.36 -2.99 6.16
CA GLU A 144 -18.93 -3.88 7.16
C GLU A 144 -18.95 -3.21 8.53
N THR A 145 -20.04 -3.44 9.27
CA THR A 145 -20.09 -3.25 10.72
C THR A 145 -20.13 -4.62 11.38
N LYS A 146 -19.16 -4.87 12.24
CA LYS A 146 -18.96 -6.18 12.91
C LYS A 146 -19.00 -6.03 14.43
N TYR A 147 -19.51 -7.05 15.09
CA TYR A 147 -19.44 -7.15 16.54
C TYR A 147 -18.31 -8.10 16.95
N LEU A 148 -17.44 -7.61 17.81
CA LEU A 148 -16.36 -8.37 18.43
C LEU A 148 -16.74 -8.65 19.89
N PHE A 149 -16.43 -9.85 20.36
CA PHE A 149 -16.78 -10.30 21.70
C PHE A 149 -15.54 -10.79 22.44
N ALA A 150 -15.38 -10.38 23.69
CA ALA A 150 -14.45 -10.97 24.63
C ALA A 150 -15.22 -11.51 25.83
N PHE A 151 -15.31 -12.81 25.94
CA PHE A 151 -16.04 -13.46 27.04
C PHE A 151 -15.12 -13.79 28.19
N GLY A 152 -15.63 -13.66 29.44
CA GLY A 152 -15.00 -14.12 30.65
C GLY A 152 -13.66 -13.43 30.96
N VAL A 153 -13.51 -12.15 30.64
CA VAL A 153 -12.31 -11.37 30.95
C VAL A 153 -12.20 -11.20 32.49
N MET A 154 -11.21 -11.86 33.08
CA MET A 154 -10.97 -11.76 34.52
C MET A 154 -10.43 -10.38 34.89
N VAL A 155 -11.06 -9.72 35.87
CA VAL A 155 -10.72 -8.35 36.25
C VAL A 155 -10.56 -8.26 37.79
N PRO A 156 -9.39 -7.86 38.29
CA PRO A 156 -9.20 -7.63 39.73
C PRO A 156 -9.77 -6.25 40.13
N GLY A 157 -11.10 -6.15 40.26
CA GLY A 157 -11.79 -4.91 40.60
C GLY A 157 -13.01 -4.63 39.74
N THR A 158 -13.51 -3.41 39.82
CA THR A 158 -14.69 -2.97 39.04
C THR A 158 -14.26 -2.07 37.91
N PRO A 159 -14.35 -2.51 36.63
CA PRO A 159 -14.07 -1.66 35.50
C PRO A 159 -15.18 -0.62 35.32
N THR A 160 -14.81 0.54 34.81
CA THR A 160 -15.74 1.65 34.49
C THR A 160 -15.60 2.10 33.06
N GLN A 161 -14.51 1.71 32.39
CA GLN A 161 -14.21 2.14 31.01
C GLN A 161 -13.65 0.97 30.21
N VAL A 162 -13.96 0.99 28.91
CA VAL A 162 -13.41 0.10 27.89
C VAL A 162 -12.55 0.92 26.94
N GLY A 163 -11.29 0.51 26.73
CA GLY A 163 -10.43 1.02 25.68
C GLY A 163 -10.26 -0.05 24.60
N VAL A 164 -10.29 0.37 23.34
CA VAL A 164 -10.08 -0.51 22.18
C VAL A 164 -9.07 0.15 21.25
N GLU A 165 -8.08 -0.63 20.84
CA GLU A 165 -7.07 -0.21 19.86
C GLU A 165 -6.94 -1.28 18.78
N PHE A 166 -6.86 -0.84 17.52
CA PHE A 166 -6.62 -1.73 16.39
C PHE A 166 -5.17 -1.63 15.94
N SER A 167 -4.56 -2.77 15.63
CA SER A 167 -3.17 -2.86 15.18
C SER A 167 -2.97 -3.98 14.17
N SER A 168 -1.81 -3.99 13.51
CA SER A 168 -1.45 -5.02 12.54
C SER A 168 -2.53 -5.26 11.46
N VAL A 169 -3.16 -4.18 10.98
CA VAL A 169 -4.24 -4.26 10.00
C VAL A 169 -3.65 -4.58 8.63
N GLN A 170 -4.02 -5.73 8.07
CA GLN A 170 -3.63 -6.14 6.73
C GLN A 170 -4.76 -5.80 5.76
N TRP A 171 -4.60 -4.66 5.10
CA TRP A 171 -5.58 -4.17 4.14
C TRP A 171 -5.44 -4.88 2.80
N GLU A 172 -6.55 -5.36 2.27
CA GLU A 172 -6.66 -5.96 0.95
C GLU A 172 -7.73 -5.25 0.12
N ARG A 173 -7.51 -5.18 -1.19
CA ARG A 173 -8.48 -4.61 -2.12
C ARG A 173 -9.48 -5.67 -2.56
N PHE A 174 -10.75 -5.38 -2.38
CA PHE A 174 -11.87 -6.19 -2.82
C PHE A 174 -12.45 -5.61 -4.12
N GLU A 175 -11.81 -5.88 -5.25
CA GLU A 175 -12.31 -5.48 -6.56
C GLU A 175 -13.41 -6.44 -7.00
N GLY A 176 -14.53 -5.87 -7.46
CA GLY A 176 -15.67 -6.67 -7.90
C GLY A 176 -16.51 -7.30 -6.77
N TYR A 177 -16.32 -6.84 -5.53
CA TYR A 177 -17.16 -7.21 -4.39
C TYR A 177 -18.55 -6.57 -4.56
N ALA A 178 -19.39 -7.21 -5.39
CA ALA A 178 -20.67 -6.65 -5.80
C ALA A 178 -21.79 -6.88 -4.79
N GLU A 179 -21.71 -7.93 -3.97
CA GLU A 179 -22.75 -8.28 -3.00
C GLU A 179 -22.15 -8.66 -1.65
N LYS A 180 -22.70 -8.07 -0.59
CA LYS A 180 -22.41 -8.56 0.77
C LYS A 180 -22.92 -9.99 0.90
N PRO A 181 -22.16 -10.87 1.58
CA PRO A 181 -22.66 -12.20 1.90
C PRO A 181 -24.02 -12.12 2.58
N ARG A 182 -24.98 -12.86 2.08
CA ARG A 182 -26.30 -12.96 2.69
C ARG A 182 -26.30 -14.18 3.59
N ILE A 183 -26.21 -13.91 4.90
CA ILE A 183 -26.28 -14.93 5.94
C ILE A 183 -27.50 -14.62 6.78
N SER A 184 -28.39 -15.58 6.93
CA SER A 184 -29.55 -15.49 7.81
C SER A 184 -29.45 -16.49 8.95
N VAL A 185 -29.98 -16.11 10.12
CA VAL A 185 -30.09 -17.01 11.29
C VAL A 185 -31.57 -17.25 11.53
N VAL A 186 -32.00 -18.50 11.38
CA VAL A 186 -33.37 -18.92 11.60
C VAL A 186 -33.44 -19.92 12.75
N ARG A 187 -34.65 -20.21 13.22
CA ARG A 187 -34.90 -21.11 14.36
C ARG A 187 -34.09 -20.73 15.59
N GLN A 188 -34.06 -19.45 15.87
CA GLN A 188 -33.37 -18.93 17.03
C GLN A 188 -34.10 -19.33 18.30
N ASP A 189 -33.35 -19.86 19.26
CA ASP A 189 -33.84 -20.17 20.59
C ASP A 189 -32.86 -19.65 21.64
N TYR A 190 -33.38 -19.23 22.78
CA TYR A 190 -32.58 -18.77 23.89
C TYR A 190 -33.06 -19.43 25.17
N ALA A 191 -32.18 -20.14 25.86
CA ALA A 191 -32.45 -20.78 27.11
C ALA A 191 -31.49 -20.24 28.21
N ARG A 192 -32.03 -19.94 29.38
CA ARG A 192 -31.20 -19.60 30.52
C ARG A 192 -30.52 -20.85 31.06
N ILE A 193 -29.20 -20.78 31.21
CA ILE A 193 -28.42 -21.87 31.82
C ILE A 193 -28.59 -21.82 33.34
N THR A 194 -29.00 -22.91 33.92
CA THR A 194 -29.18 -23.05 35.40
C THR A 194 -28.00 -23.75 36.04
N SER A 195 -27.11 -24.37 35.28
CA SER A 195 -25.91 -25.07 35.75
C SER A 195 -24.83 -25.05 34.70
N GLY A 196 -23.56 -24.75 35.09
CA GLY A 196 -22.42 -24.64 34.21
C GLY A 196 -21.96 -23.19 33.98
N PRO A 197 -20.96 -22.96 33.13
CA PRO A 197 -20.47 -21.61 32.82
C PRO A 197 -21.45 -20.83 31.91
N GLY A 198 -21.63 -19.54 32.22
CA GLY A 198 -22.48 -18.63 31.43
C GLY A 198 -23.89 -18.45 31.99
N TYR A 199 -24.62 -17.45 31.48
CA TYR A 199 -25.98 -17.11 31.90
C TYR A 199 -27.07 -17.67 31.00
N GLY A 200 -26.76 -18.01 29.78
CA GLY A 200 -27.69 -18.49 28.77
C GLY A 200 -27.01 -19.16 27.60
N ALA A 201 -27.78 -19.95 26.86
CA ALA A 201 -27.40 -20.52 25.59
C ALA A 201 -28.32 -19.97 24.50
N ALA A 202 -27.73 -19.43 23.47
CA ALA A 202 -28.43 -19.08 22.25
C ALA A 202 -28.10 -20.13 21.18
N THR A 203 -29.12 -20.65 20.52
CA THR A 203 -28.99 -21.58 19.40
C THR A 203 -29.69 -21.04 18.18
N GLY A 204 -29.21 -21.40 17.00
CA GLY A 204 -29.83 -20.99 15.74
C GLY A 204 -29.28 -21.79 14.57
N LEU A 205 -30.04 -21.82 13.49
CA LEU A 205 -29.60 -22.39 12.22
C LEU A 205 -29.08 -21.25 11.33
N VAL A 206 -27.81 -21.28 10.99
CA VAL A 206 -27.18 -20.33 10.06
C VAL A 206 -27.38 -20.84 8.64
N ILE A 207 -27.96 -20.01 7.78
CA ILE A 207 -28.17 -20.29 6.36
C ILE A 207 -27.34 -19.31 5.55
N ASN A 208 -26.50 -19.84 4.68
CA ASN A 208 -25.78 -19.07 3.67
C ASN A 208 -26.66 -18.99 2.40
N GLU A 209 -27.17 -17.80 2.10
CA GLU A 209 -27.98 -17.50 0.90
C GLU A 209 -27.13 -16.84 -0.21
N SER A 210 -25.83 -16.72 0.00
CA SER A 210 -24.90 -16.14 -0.98
C SER A 210 -24.25 -17.22 -1.85
N PRO A 211 -23.75 -16.86 -3.06
CA PRO A 211 -23.05 -17.78 -3.94
C PRO A 211 -21.61 -18.13 -3.49
N TYR A 212 -21.23 -17.72 -2.30
CA TYR A 212 -19.86 -17.88 -1.77
C TYR A 212 -19.82 -18.96 -0.70
N ASP A 213 -18.74 -19.73 -0.68
CA ASP A 213 -18.43 -20.65 0.38
C ASP A 213 -17.57 -19.97 1.45
N PHE A 214 -17.91 -20.14 2.71
CA PHE A 214 -17.15 -19.59 3.83
C PHE A 214 -16.37 -20.71 4.52
N ARG A 215 -15.10 -20.45 4.82
CA ARG A 215 -14.27 -21.39 5.60
C ARG A 215 -14.59 -21.32 7.10
N SER A 216 -15.05 -20.17 7.56
CA SER A 216 -15.54 -19.91 8.94
C SER A 216 -16.55 -18.78 8.93
N ILE A 217 -17.50 -18.82 9.82
CA ILE A 217 -18.52 -17.78 10.04
C ILE A 217 -18.40 -17.30 11.48
#